data_10cbb485ad6cd5b6fa29b3ac88744b78
#
_entry.id   10cbb485ad6cd5b6fa29b3ac88744b78
#
_cell.length_a   1.000
_cell.length_b   1.000
_cell.length_c   1.000
_cell.angle_alpha   90.00
_cell.angle_beta   90.00
_cell.angle_gamma   90.00
#
_symmetry.space_group_name_H-M   'P 1'
#
loop_
_entity.id
_entity.type
_entity.pdbx_description
1 polymer ?
#
loop_
_entity_poly.entity_id
_entity_poly.type
_entity_poly.pdbx_seq_one_letter_code
_entity_poly.pdbx_strand_id
1 'polypeptide(L)'
;KEVLSKAEIPLSYSEIWDSAKAMGLDKQIRSEGKTPQHTMRVALTNDIKNHADSPFCIVSKHPMTFWLDSRKSEIVDKESEIEQKRQEIQVKELQDIEKNFQEIDLHPLLVKFATENFDIYCKTINANTSKPTQKGLNEWIHPDIVAIRFPFDDYENVAFNLLRKFNKADYKLYSFELKRAIVSANLKECYFQAVSNSTFANYGYLVAYKIDERVLGELERLNASFGIGVIELQSEKIVFEARERELDSRTLNMLVAKNTNFKQFIENVNKDIETYLVSGDTARIARNKYD
;
A
#
# COMPACT_ATOMS: atom_id res chain seq x y z
N LYS A 1 3.49 -28.33 4.70
CA LYS A 1 4.57 -29.27 5.02
C LYS A 1 5.52 -29.44 3.84
N GLU A 2 5.01 -29.73 2.64
CA GLU A 2 5.82 -29.95 1.43
C GLU A 2 6.75 -28.76 1.10
N VAL A 3 6.27 -27.52 1.20
CA VAL A 3 7.11 -26.32 1.01
C VAL A 3 8.30 -26.32 1.97
N LEU A 4 8.04 -26.50 3.27
CA LEU A 4 9.09 -26.48 4.29
C LEU A 4 10.05 -27.68 4.22
N SER A 5 9.64 -28.81 3.59
CA SER A 5 10.54 -29.94 3.39
C SER A 5 11.59 -29.66 2.29
N LYS A 6 11.29 -28.75 1.34
CA LYS A 6 12.19 -28.34 0.24
C LYS A 6 12.92 -27.04 0.53
N ALA A 7 12.52 -26.32 1.57
CA ALA A 7 13.15 -25.05 1.95
C ALA A 7 14.57 -25.27 2.51
N GLU A 8 15.49 -24.37 2.20
CA GLU A 8 16.86 -24.35 2.72
C GLU A 8 17.00 -23.56 4.02
N ILE A 9 16.04 -22.67 4.29
CA ILE A 9 15.98 -21.81 5.46
C ILE A 9 14.56 -21.75 6.01
N PRO A 10 14.37 -21.41 7.30
CA PRO A 10 13.04 -21.15 7.87
C PRO A 10 12.34 -20.04 7.11
N LEU A 11 11.05 -20.22 6.79
CA LEU A 11 10.26 -19.30 5.99
C LEU A 11 9.19 -18.59 6.82
N SER A 12 8.93 -17.32 6.47
CA SER A 12 7.75 -16.61 6.93
C SER A 12 6.47 -17.18 6.31
N TYR A 13 5.32 -16.80 6.81
CA TYR A 13 4.05 -17.29 6.26
C TYR A 13 3.77 -16.80 4.85
N SER A 14 4.24 -15.60 4.48
CA SER A 14 4.16 -15.10 3.10
C SER A 14 5.07 -15.88 2.16
N GLU A 15 6.33 -16.10 2.53
CA GLU A 15 7.27 -16.92 1.76
C GLU A 15 6.76 -18.37 1.56
N ILE A 16 6.13 -18.95 2.59
CA ILE A 16 5.50 -20.27 2.47
C ILE A 16 4.35 -20.23 1.45
N TRP A 17 3.54 -19.17 1.48
CA TRP A 17 2.41 -19.02 0.55
C TRP A 17 2.88 -18.82 -0.89
N ASP A 18 3.87 -17.96 -1.11
CA ASP A 18 4.43 -17.71 -2.45
C ASP A 18 5.09 -18.96 -3.03
N SER A 19 5.85 -19.67 -2.20
CA SER A 19 6.40 -20.97 -2.58
C SER A 19 5.31 -22.01 -2.89
N ALA A 20 4.23 -22.03 -2.12
CA ALA A 20 3.09 -22.93 -2.38
C ALA A 20 2.40 -22.60 -3.71
N LYS A 21 2.24 -21.32 -4.04
CA LYS A 21 1.73 -20.88 -5.36
C LYS A 21 2.66 -21.32 -6.49
N ALA A 22 3.96 -21.09 -6.36
CA ALA A 22 4.96 -21.49 -7.35
C ALA A 22 4.95 -23.01 -7.60
N MET A 23 4.63 -23.80 -6.57
CA MET A 23 4.48 -25.25 -6.65
C MET A 23 3.06 -25.71 -7.07
N GLY A 24 2.10 -24.78 -7.29
CA GLY A 24 0.71 -25.10 -7.65
C GLY A 24 -0.10 -25.74 -6.52
N LEU A 25 0.35 -25.65 -5.27
CA LEU A 25 -0.30 -26.23 -4.10
C LEU A 25 -1.48 -25.38 -3.59
N ASP A 26 -1.52 -24.11 -3.94
CA ASP A 26 -2.60 -23.18 -3.65
C ASP A 26 -3.95 -23.65 -4.21
N LYS A 27 -3.94 -24.30 -5.38
CA LYS A 27 -5.13 -24.87 -6.04
C LYS A 27 -5.77 -26.02 -5.26
N GLN A 28 -5.05 -26.62 -4.33
CA GLN A 28 -5.53 -27.69 -3.46
C GLN A 28 -6.21 -27.16 -2.19
N ILE A 29 -6.02 -25.86 -1.91
CA ILE A 29 -6.56 -25.20 -0.71
C ILE A 29 -7.89 -24.52 -1.09
N ARG A 30 -9.01 -25.05 -0.58
CA ARG A 30 -10.32 -24.39 -0.69
C ARG A 30 -10.42 -23.27 0.32
N SER A 31 -9.80 -22.13 0.04
CA SER A 31 -9.94 -20.92 0.87
C SER A 31 -10.81 -19.91 0.15
N GLU A 32 -11.94 -19.53 0.75
CA GLU A 32 -12.84 -18.49 0.26
C GLU A 32 -12.44 -17.08 0.77
N GLY A 33 -11.39 -17.01 1.57
CA GLY A 33 -10.93 -15.75 2.19
C GLY A 33 -10.10 -14.88 1.27
N LYS A 34 -10.26 -13.56 1.37
CA LYS A 34 -9.45 -12.56 0.62
C LYS A 34 -7.95 -12.60 0.97
N THR A 35 -7.57 -13.19 2.11
CA THR A 35 -6.18 -13.26 2.60
C THR A 35 -5.82 -14.67 3.05
N PRO A 36 -5.67 -15.66 2.14
CA PRO A 36 -5.40 -17.05 2.47
C PRO A 36 -4.07 -17.25 3.21
N GLN A 37 -3.06 -16.41 2.95
CA GLN A 37 -1.79 -16.44 3.67
C GLN A 37 -1.95 -16.12 5.16
N HIS A 38 -2.85 -15.21 5.55
CA HIS A 38 -3.15 -14.93 6.94
C HIS A 38 -3.86 -16.10 7.62
N THR A 39 -4.81 -16.73 6.92
CA THR A 39 -5.50 -17.93 7.40
C THR A 39 -4.48 -19.05 7.66
N MET A 40 -3.51 -19.22 6.77
CA MET A 40 -2.44 -20.20 6.92
C MET A 40 -1.55 -19.89 8.13
N ARG A 41 -1.18 -18.62 8.37
CA ARG A 41 -0.43 -18.19 9.55
C ARG A 41 -1.16 -18.58 10.83
N VAL A 42 -2.46 -18.25 10.92
CA VAL A 42 -3.28 -18.59 12.09
C VAL A 42 -3.35 -20.09 12.28
N ALA A 43 -3.55 -20.85 11.19
CA ALA A 43 -3.60 -22.31 11.26
C ALA A 43 -2.29 -22.91 11.76
N LEU A 44 -1.13 -22.49 11.23
CA LEU A 44 0.19 -22.95 11.68
C LEU A 44 0.45 -22.61 13.16
N THR A 45 0.13 -21.37 13.56
CA THR A 45 0.33 -20.92 14.95
C THR A 45 -0.55 -21.70 15.93
N ASN A 46 -1.81 -21.94 15.57
CA ASN A 46 -2.74 -22.70 16.39
C ASN A 46 -2.34 -24.19 16.46
N ASP A 47 -1.87 -24.77 15.36
CA ASP A 47 -1.39 -26.14 15.32
C ASP A 47 -0.21 -26.32 16.29
N ILE A 48 0.81 -25.47 16.20
CA ILE A 48 1.99 -25.47 17.08
C ILE A 48 1.58 -25.27 18.55
N LYS A 49 0.59 -24.40 18.82
CA LYS A 49 0.16 -24.08 20.19
C LYS A 49 -0.66 -25.20 20.85
N ASN A 50 -1.50 -25.85 20.06
CA ASN A 50 -2.53 -26.78 20.59
C ASN A 50 -2.12 -28.26 20.48
N HIS A 51 -1.09 -28.61 19.68
CA HIS A 51 -0.64 -29.97 19.47
C HIS A 51 0.85 -30.10 19.80
N ALA A 52 1.17 -30.85 20.84
CA ALA A 52 2.55 -31.07 21.25
C ALA A 52 3.37 -31.87 20.22
N ASP A 53 2.71 -32.60 19.34
CA ASP A 53 3.25 -33.38 18.24
C ASP A 53 3.14 -32.68 16.87
N SER A 54 2.94 -31.36 16.89
CA SER A 54 2.91 -30.57 15.65
C SER A 54 4.16 -30.80 14.81
N PRO A 55 4.03 -31.06 13.51
CA PRO A 55 5.19 -31.20 12.62
C PRO A 55 5.90 -29.87 12.34
N PHE A 56 5.40 -28.76 12.87
CA PHE A 56 5.91 -27.41 12.68
C PHE A 56 6.46 -26.83 13.96
N CYS A 57 7.45 -25.95 13.85
CA CYS A 57 7.94 -25.12 14.95
C CYS A 57 8.15 -23.66 14.51
N ILE A 58 8.12 -22.72 15.46
CA ILE A 58 8.49 -21.32 15.25
C ILE A 58 9.98 -21.17 15.56
N VAL A 59 10.74 -20.63 14.60
CA VAL A 59 12.18 -20.38 14.75
C VAL A 59 12.47 -18.96 15.19
N SER A 60 11.79 -17.98 14.61
CA SER A 60 11.91 -16.57 14.98
C SER A 60 10.52 -15.96 15.19
N LYS A 61 10.44 -14.94 16.06
CA LYS A 61 9.19 -14.19 16.30
C LYS A 61 9.12 -12.88 15.49
N HIS A 62 10.27 -12.35 15.05
CA HIS A 62 10.36 -11.08 14.35
C HIS A 62 11.45 -11.12 13.25
N PRO A 63 11.09 -11.34 11.98
CA PRO A 63 9.77 -11.81 11.49
C PRO A 63 9.45 -13.23 11.99
N MET A 64 8.15 -13.55 12.08
CA MET A 64 7.72 -14.89 12.49
C MET A 64 8.01 -15.89 11.39
N THR A 65 8.90 -16.85 11.68
CA THR A 65 9.30 -17.89 10.72
C THR A 65 9.01 -19.28 11.24
N PHE A 66 8.63 -20.14 10.32
CA PHE A 66 8.22 -21.52 10.57
C PHE A 66 9.23 -22.50 9.96
N TRP A 67 9.38 -23.63 10.62
CA TRP A 67 10.19 -24.74 10.15
C TRP A 67 9.52 -26.08 10.46
N LEU A 68 10.08 -27.15 9.92
CA LEU A 68 9.68 -28.51 10.34
C LEU A 68 10.38 -28.89 11.64
N ASP A 69 9.63 -29.36 12.62
CA ASP A 69 10.18 -29.78 13.89
C ASP A 69 11.20 -30.94 13.74
N SER A 70 10.95 -31.83 12.77
CA SER A 70 11.87 -32.93 12.40
C SER A 70 13.23 -32.44 11.85
N ARG A 71 13.32 -31.18 11.41
CA ARG A 71 14.55 -30.56 10.86
C ARG A 71 15.12 -29.49 11.78
N LYS A 72 14.63 -29.40 13.01
CA LYS A 72 15.03 -28.35 13.96
C LYS A 72 16.55 -28.38 14.29
N SER A 73 17.16 -29.57 14.33
CA SER A 73 18.60 -29.71 14.54
C SER A 73 19.46 -29.09 13.43
N GLU A 74 18.91 -28.90 12.23
CA GLU A 74 19.64 -28.28 11.10
C GLU A 74 19.92 -26.79 11.32
N ILE A 75 19.17 -26.13 12.21
CA ILE A 75 19.20 -24.67 12.44
C ILE A 75 19.87 -24.25 13.74
N VAL A 76 20.10 -25.19 14.71
CA VAL A 76 20.55 -24.86 16.07
C VAL A 76 21.94 -24.20 16.10
N ASP A 77 22.81 -24.47 15.10
CA ASP A 77 24.18 -23.91 15.02
C ASP A 77 24.42 -23.03 13.80
N LYS A 78 23.36 -22.64 13.05
CA LYS A 78 23.47 -21.95 11.75
C LYS A 78 22.75 -20.62 11.65
N GLU A 79 22.48 -19.98 12.77
CA GLU A 79 21.69 -18.73 12.77
C GLU A 79 22.31 -17.62 11.90
N SER A 80 23.64 -17.49 11.92
CA SER A 80 24.38 -16.53 11.07
C SER A 80 24.34 -16.88 9.59
N GLU A 81 24.44 -18.18 9.24
CA GLU A 81 24.37 -18.64 7.85
C GLU A 81 22.95 -18.47 7.28
N ILE A 82 21.92 -18.71 8.10
CA ILE A 82 20.53 -18.52 7.74
C ILE A 82 20.24 -17.03 7.48
N GLU A 83 20.74 -16.14 8.33
CA GLU A 83 20.56 -14.71 8.17
C GLU A 83 21.29 -14.18 6.92
N GLN A 84 22.50 -14.67 6.63
CA GLN A 84 23.23 -14.33 5.39
C GLN A 84 22.44 -14.79 4.15
N LYS A 85 21.98 -16.03 4.13
CA LYS A 85 21.14 -16.53 3.01
C LYS A 85 19.86 -15.72 2.82
N ARG A 86 19.20 -15.30 3.91
CA ARG A 86 18.01 -14.42 3.85
C ARG A 86 18.35 -13.08 3.20
N GLN A 87 19.45 -12.48 3.60
CA GLN A 87 19.92 -11.21 3.02
C GLN A 87 20.23 -11.36 1.52
N GLU A 88 20.88 -12.45 1.11
CA GLU A 88 21.18 -12.73 -0.30
C GLU A 88 19.90 -12.90 -1.13
N ILE A 89 18.93 -13.68 -0.64
CA ILE A 89 17.64 -13.87 -1.31
C ILE A 89 16.92 -12.53 -1.47
N GLN A 90 16.88 -11.73 -0.42
CA GLN A 90 16.22 -10.44 -0.43
C GLN A 90 16.90 -9.44 -1.38
N VAL A 91 18.23 -9.37 -1.38
CA VAL A 91 18.99 -8.54 -2.33
C VAL A 91 18.66 -8.95 -3.77
N LYS A 92 18.59 -10.24 -4.04
CA LYS A 92 18.23 -10.76 -5.36
C LYS A 92 16.81 -10.39 -5.77
N GLU A 93 15.83 -10.56 -4.89
CA GLU A 93 14.44 -10.16 -5.14
C GLU A 93 14.31 -8.67 -5.41
N LEU A 94 14.99 -7.82 -4.64
CA LEU A 94 15.01 -6.38 -4.87
C LEU A 94 15.64 -6.03 -6.22
N GLN A 95 16.74 -6.67 -6.59
CA GLN A 95 17.38 -6.48 -7.90
C GLN A 95 16.44 -6.91 -9.04
N ASP A 96 15.70 -7.99 -8.87
CA ASP A 96 14.74 -8.46 -9.87
C ASP A 96 13.54 -7.49 -10.00
N ILE A 97 13.05 -6.95 -8.90
CA ILE A 97 12.02 -5.89 -8.92
C ILE A 97 12.57 -4.64 -9.62
N GLU A 98 13.79 -4.22 -9.30
CA GLU A 98 14.43 -3.05 -9.90
C GLU A 98 14.69 -3.19 -11.41
N LYS A 99 14.94 -4.40 -11.90
CA LYS A 99 15.12 -4.68 -13.32
C LYS A 99 13.82 -4.74 -14.10
N ASN A 100 12.77 -5.27 -13.48
CA ASN A 100 11.52 -5.62 -14.16
C ASN A 100 10.46 -4.51 -14.08
N PHE A 101 10.56 -3.59 -13.09
CA PHE A 101 9.56 -2.55 -12.87
C PHE A 101 10.21 -1.19 -12.67
N GLN A 102 9.64 -0.18 -13.33
CA GLN A 102 9.83 1.21 -12.95
C GLN A 102 8.65 1.65 -12.07
N GLU A 103 8.78 2.72 -11.30
CA GLU A 103 7.68 3.22 -10.45
C GLU A 103 6.43 3.54 -11.28
N ILE A 104 6.62 4.07 -12.49
CA ILE A 104 5.51 4.38 -13.39
C ILE A 104 4.68 3.13 -13.80
N ASP A 105 5.30 1.96 -13.84
CA ASP A 105 4.61 0.71 -14.19
C ASP A 105 3.64 0.26 -13.09
N LEU A 106 3.80 0.78 -11.87
CA LEU A 106 2.95 0.50 -10.73
C LEU A 106 1.69 1.38 -10.69
N HIS A 107 1.67 2.50 -11.44
CA HIS A 107 0.53 3.42 -11.44
C HIS A 107 -0.79 2.74 -11.81
N PRO A 108 -0.89 1.94 -12.91
CA PRO A 108 -2.14 1.25 -13.24
C PRO A 108 -2.60 0.26 -12.16
N LEU A 109 -1.65 -0.42 -11.48
CA LEU A 109 -1.96 -1.34 -10.39
C LEU A 109 -2.56 -0.60 -9.20
N LEU A 110 -1.95 0.53 -8.83
CA LEU A 110 -2.46 1.35 -7.74
C LEU A 110 -3.84 1.95 -8.08
N VAL A 111 -4.01 2.49 -9.29
CA VAL A 111 -5.31 3.06 -9.72
C VAL A 111 -6.42 2.01 -9.61
N LYS A 112 -6.17 0.79 -10.11
CA LYS A 112 -7.12 -0.32 -9.99
C LYS A 112 -7.42 -0.63 -8.52
N PHE A 113 -6.38 -0.86 -7.72
CA PHE A 113 -6.51 -1.16 -6.29
C PHE A 113 -7.29 -0.07 -5.54
N ALA A 114 -6.93 1.19 -5.77
CA ALA A 114 -7.52 2.32 -5.08
C ALA A 114 -9.00 2.53 -5.45
N THR A 115 -9.35 2.36 -6.73
CA THR A 115 -10.75 2.42 -7.18
C THR A 115 -11.58 1.31 -6.55
N GLU A 116 -11.06 0.07 -6.49
CA GLU A 116 -11.79 -1.07 -5.94
C GLU A 116 -11.95 -1.02 -4.40
N ASN A 117 -10.97 -0.44 -3.68
CA ASN A 117 -10.97 -0.46 -2.21
C ASN A 117 -11.47 0.83 -1.57
N PHE A 118 -11.36 1.98 -2.24
CA PHE A 118 -11.70 3.30 -1.65
C PHE A 118 -12.82 4.03 -2.41
N ASP A 119 -13.26 3.51 -3.56
CA ASP A 119 -14.25 4.18 -4.43
C ASP A 119 -13.82 5.62 -4.78
N ILE A 120 -12.61 5.77 -5.30
CA ILE A 120 -11.99 7.06 -5.61
C ILE A 120 -11.60 7.18 -7.08
N TYR A 121 -11.49 8.41 -7.53
CA TYR A 121 -11.03 8.78 -8.88
C TYR A 121 -9.60 9.28 -8.80
N CYS A 122 -8.69 8.52 -9.39
CA CYS A 122 -7.24 8.76 -9.34
C CYS A 122 -6.74 9.61 -10.50
N LYS A 123 -5.67 10.38 -10.26
CA LYS A 123 -4.92 11.10 -11.30
C LYS A 123 -3.43 11.04 -11.03
N THR A 124 -2.67 10.55 -12.01
CA THR A 124 -1.22 10.59 -12.03
C THR A 124 -0.73 12.03 -12.12
N ILE A 125 0.20 12.41 -11.25
CA ILE A 125 0.85 13.72 -11.23
C ILE A 125 2.26 13.58 -11.77
N ASN A 126 2.52 14.23 -12.90
CA ASN A 126 3.85 14.22 -13.49
C ASN A 126 4.69 15.36 -12.93
N ALA A 127 5.77 15.03 -12.24
CA ALA A 127 6.71 16.00 -11.66
C ALA A 127 7.33 16.92 -12.73
N ASN A 128 7.51 16.43 -13.96
CA ASN A 128 8.07 17.21 -15.07
C ASN A 128 7.18 18.37 -15.52
N THR A 129 5.90 18.41 -15.13
CA THR A 129 4.97 19.51 -15.41
C THR A 129 5.04 20.63 -14.38
N SER A 130 5.90 20.48 -13.39
CA SER A 130 6.14 21.52 -12.37
C SER A 130 7.03 22.63 -12.92
N LYS A 131 6.75 23.88 -12.51
CA LYS A 131 7.64 25.00 -12.79
C LYS A 131 9.01 24.70 -12.19
N PRO A 132 10.12 25.00 -12.90
CA PRO A 132 11.46 24.71 -12.41
C PRO A 132 11.70 25.42 -11.08
N THR A 133 11.99 24.61 -10.06
CA THR A 133 12.52 25.03 -8.76
C THR A 133 13.92 24.46 -8.59
N GLN A 134 14.62 24.81 -7.52
CA GLN A 134 15.97 24.26 -7.26
C GLN A 134 15.96 22.71 -7.33
N LYS A 135 17.00 22.17 -7.99
CA LYS A 135 17.19 20.73 -8.22
C LYS A 135 17.00 19.94 -6.92
N GLY A 136 16.10 18.97 -6.89
CA GLY A 136 15.82 18.10 -5.74
C GLY A 136 14.66 18.53 -4.82
N LEU A 137 14.17 19.77 -4.89
CA LEU A 137 13.03 20.21 -4.08
C LEU A 137 11.68 19.72 -4.62
N ASN A 138 11.59 19.42 -5.92
CA ASN A 138 10.33 19.00 -6.54
C ASN A 138 9.88 17.60 -6.11
N GLU A 139 10.81 16.69 -5.83
CA GLU A 139 10.53 15.31 -5.40
C GLU A 139 9.79 15.24 -4.04
N TRP A 140 9.97 16.28 -3.21
CA TRP A 140 9.37 16.38 -1.87
C TRP A 140 8.12 17.26 -1.82
N ILE A 141 7.58 17.65 -2.97
CA ILE A 141 6.43 18.58 -3.04
C ILE A 141 5.22 17.93 -3.69
N HIS A 142 5.42 16.98 -4.63
CA HIS A 142 4.34 16.42 -5.43
C HIS A 142 4.19 14.92 -5.17
N PRO A 143 2.96 14.44 -4.87
CA PRO A 143 2.69 13.01 -4.86
C PRO A 143 2.73 12.43 -6.27
N ASP A 144 2.90 11.12 -6.37
CA ASP A 144 2.84 10.39 -7.64
C ASP A 144 1.41 10.31 -8.17
N ILE A 145 0.44 10.04 -7.28
CA ILE A 145 -0.98 9.97 -7.61
C ILE A 145 -1.78 10.75 -6.57
N VAL A 146 -2.77 11.50 -7.05
CA VAL A 146 -3.82 12.13 -6.24
C VAL A 146 -5.16 11.50 -6.55
N ALA A 147 -6.10 11.54 -5.60
CA ALA A 147 -7.45 11.09 -5.88
C ALA A 147 -8.49 11.86 -5.08
N ILE A 148 -9.73 11.77 -5.55
CA ILE A 148 -10.92 12.33 -4.93
C ILE A 148 -11.97 11.25 -4.70
N ARG A 149 -12.59 11.23 -3.52
CA ARG A 149 -13.84 10.55 -3.24
C ARG A 149 -14.97 11.56 -3.25
N PHE A 150 -15.99 11.29 -4.06
CA PHE A 150 -17.19 12.09 -4.08
C PHE A 150 -18.25 11.43 -3.18
N PRO A 151 -18.96 12.20 -2.33
CA PRO A 151 -20.00 11.67 -1.45
C PRO A 151 -21.37 11.58 -2.14
N PHE A 152 -21.43 11.58 -3.48
CA PHE A 152 -22.68 11.74 -4.22
C PHE A 152 -23.62 10.55 -4.03
N ASP A 153 -23.08 9.33 -3.95
CA ASP A 153 -23.85 8.10 -3.81
C ASP A 153 -24.11 7.73 -2.33
N ASP A 154 -23.50 8.46 -1.38
CA ASP A 154 -23.67 8.21 0.05
C ASP A 154 -25.01 8.76 0.60
N TYR A 155 -25.63 9.73 -0.10
CA TYR A 155 -26.78 10.47 0.39
C TYR A 155 -27.82 10.69 -0.70
N GLU A 156 -29.10 10.69 -0.30
CA GLU A 156 -30.18 11.20 -1.14
C GLU A 156 -29.94 12.69 -1.48
N ASN A 157 -30.30 13.11 -2.70
CA ASN A 157 -30.05 14.46 -3.20
C ASN A 157 -30.52 15.59 -2.27
N VAL A 158 -31.65 15.40 -1.61
CA VAL A 158 -32.21 16.41 -0.67
C VAL A 158 -31.33 16.53 0.57
N ALA A 159 -30.88 15.39 1.12
CA ALA A 159 -29.98 15.36 2.27
C ALA A 159 -28.60 15.93 1.92
N PHE A 160 -28.04 15.53 0.77
CA PHE A 160 -26.77 16.05 0.29
C PHE A 160 -26.77 17.57 0.11
N ASN A 161 -27.83 18.14 -0.48
CA ASN A 161 -27.98 19.59 -0.64
C ASN A 161 -28.03 20.33 0.69
N LEU A 162 -28.62 19.73 1.73
CA LEU A 162 -28.63 20.30 3.08
C LEU A 162 -27.24 20.24 3.71
N LEU A 163 -26.57 19.08 3.65
CA LEU A 163 -25.21 18.90 4.18
C LEU A 163 -24.23 19.87 3.56
N ARG A 164 -24.34 20.10 2.24
CA ARG A 164 -23.52 21.09 1.55
C ARG A 164 -23.74 22.52 2.04
N LYS A 165 -24.99 22.92 2.26
CA LYS A 165 -25.33 24.26 2.82
C LYS A 165 -24.71 24.45 4.21
N PHE A 166 -24.51 23.37 4.95
CA PHE A 166 -23.87 23.38 6.26
C PHE A 166 -22.35 23.18 6.20
N ASN A 167 -21.74 23.14 4.99
CA ASN A 167 -20.33 22.80 4.77
C ASN A 167 -19.95 21.44 5.37
N LYS A 168 -20.87 20.46 5.29
CA LYS A 168 -20.71 19.09 5.78
C LYS A 168 -20.70 18.05 4.65
N ALA A 169 -20.59 18.48 3.39
CA ALA A 169 -20.39 17.56 2.29
C ALA A 169 -18.98 16.90 2.42
N ASP A 170 -18.97 15.56 2.40
CA ASP A 170 -17.82 14.77 2.80
C ASP A 170 -16.89 14.42 1.61
N TYR A 171 -16.42 15.44 0.89
CA TYR A 171 -15.37 15.26 -0.14
C TYR A 171 -14.07 14.92 0.53
N LYS A 172 -13.36 13.90 0.03
CA LYS A 172 -12.07 13.47 0.57
C LYS A 172 -11.00 13.44 -0.51
N LEU A 173 -9.89 14.11 -0.26
CA LEU A 173 -8.69 14.07 -1.10
C LEU A 173 -7.72 13.02 -0.56
N TYR A 174 -7.13 12.26 -1.49
CA TYR A 174 -6.12 11.25 -1.22
C TYR A 174 -4.81 11.61 -1.91
N SER A 175 -3.72 11.20 -1.31
CA SER A 175 -2.37 11.34 -1.83
C SER A 175 -1.65 10.01 -1.70
N PHE A 176 -1.02 9.57 -2.78
CA PHE A 176 -0.27 8.31 -2.82
C PHE A 176 1.16 8.60 -3.28
N GLU A 177 2.11 8.09 -2.52
CA GLU A 177 3.53 8.04 -2.84
C GLU A 177 3.90 6.60 -3.17
N LEU A 178 4.42 6.34 -4.38
CA LEU A 178 4.77 4.99 -4.85
C LEU A 178 6.25 4.71 -4.69
N LYS A 179 6.54 3.46 -4.33
CA LYS A 179 7.90 2.90 -4.30
C LYS A 179 7.90 1.48 -4.83
N ARG A 180 8.97 1.08 -5.49
CA ARG A 180 9.10 -0.31 -5.95
C ARG A 180 9.21 -1.28 -4.78
N ALA A 181 10.02 -0.93 -3.78
CA ALA A 181 10.18 -1.73 -2.57
C ALA A 181 10.53 -0.85 -1.36
N ILE A 182 10.06 -1.28 -0.18
CA ILE A 182 10.42 -0.66 1.10
C ILE A 182 11.25 -1.67 1.89
N VAL A 183 12.47 -1.25 2.24
CA VAL A 183 13.45 -2.00 3.01
C VAL A 183 14.05 -1.12 4.11
N SER A 184 14.82 -1.72 5.02
CA SER A 184 15.43 -0.97 6.13
C SER A 184 16.27 0.24 5.69
N ALA A 185 16.91 0.15 4.51
CA ALA A 185 17.79 1.20 4.00
C ALA A 185 17.03 2.45 3.54
N ASN A 186 15.83 2.31 2.96
CA ASN A 186 15.06 3.42 2.37
C ASN A 186 13.77 3.76 3.13
N LEU A 187 13.40 2.98 4.13
CA LEU A 187 12.14 3.10 4.88
C LEU A 187 11.82 4.54 5.30
N LYS A 188 12.76 5.18 5.99
CA LYS A 188 12.54 6.52 6.55
C LYS A 188 12.37 7.56 5.46
N GLU A 189 13.20 7.51 4.44
CA GLU A 189 13.12 8.43 3.29
C GLU A 189 11.77 8.30 2.59
N CYS A 190 11.38 7.07 2.20
CA CYS A 190 10.10 6.80 1.56
C CYS A 190 8.91 7.25 2.42
N TYR A 191 8.95 6.95 3.72
CA TYR A 191 7.86 7.29 4.62
C TYR A 191 7.71 8.81 4.80
N PHE A 192 8.81 9.53 5.03
CA PHE A 192 8.76 10.98 5.20
C PHE A 192 8.50 11.73 3.89
N GLN A 193 8.83 11.15 2.74
CA GLN A 193 8.39 11.65 1.45
C GLN A 193 6.87 11.57 1.34
N ALA A 194 6.25 10.45 1.68
CA ALA A 194 4.79 10.32 1.74
C ALA A 194 4.14 11.30 2.73
N VAL A 195 4.76 11.52 3.90
CA VAL A 195 4.31 12.54 4.87
C VAL A 195 4.31 13.92 4.23
N SER A 196 5.42 14.32 3.60
CA SER A 196 5.58 15.64 2.96
C SER A 196 4.58 15.83 1.82
N ASN A 197 4.49 14.86 0.94
CA ASN A 197 3.70 14.93 -0.29
C ASN A 197 2.19 14.81 -0.07
N SER A 198 1.75 14.45 1.14
CA SER A 198 0.33 14.25 1.47
C SER A 198 -0.28 15.32 2.38
N THR A 199 0.46 16.37 2.75
CA THR A 199 -0.01 17.37 3.72
C THR A 199 -1.28 18.12 3.29
N PHE A 200 -1.52 18.26 1.99
CA PHE A 200 -2.71 18.89 1.43
C PHE A 200 -3.96 17.96 1.48
N ALA A 201 -3.81 16.66 1.68
CA ALA A 201 -4.87 15.67 1.52
C ALA A 201 -5.46 15.21 2.86
N ASN A 202 -6.71 14.71 2.83
CA ASN A 202 -7.34 14.07 3.99
C ASN A 202 -6.66 12.75 4.35
N TYR A 203 -6.24 11.98 3.35
CA TYR A 203 -5.59 10.69 3.51
C TYR A 203 -4.29 10.65 2.70
N GLY A 204 -3.21 10.22 3.35
CA GLY A 204 -1.93 9.99 2.69
C GLY A 204 -1.53 8.53 2.82
N TYR A 205 -1.06 7.94 1.74
CA TYR A 205 -0.59 6.55 1.70
C TYR A 205 0.81 6.46 1.10
N LEU A 206 1.66 5.67 1.75
CA LEU A 206 2.87 5.13 1.17
C LEU A 206 2.53 3.78 0.53
N VAL A 207 2.80 3.65 -0.75
CA VAL A 207 2.45 2.45 -1.53
C VAL A 207 3.73 1.82 -2.05
N ALA A 208 3.90 0.52 -1.85
CA ALA A 208 5.01 -0.21 -2.42
C ALA A 208 4.54 -1.46 -3.14
N TYR A 209 5.27 -1.88 -4.19
CA TYR A 209 5.01 -3.18 -4.79
C TYR A 209 5.33 -4.29 -3.79
N LYS A 210 6.47 -4.20 -3.09
CA LYS A 210 6.88 -5.15 -2.04
C LYS A 210 7.38 -4.43 -0.78
N ILE A 211 7.03 -4.97 0.39
CA ILE A 211 7.47 -4.48 1.70
C ILE A 211 8.20 -5.59 2.42
N ASP A 212 9.42 -5.30 2.89
CA ASP A 212 10.17 -6.22 3.74
C ASP A 212 9.46 -6.40 5.10
N GLU A 213 9.16 -7.63 5.47
CA GLU A 213 8.49 -7.92 6.74
C GLU A 213 9.24 -7.39 7.98
N ARG A 214 10.57 -7.26 7.88
CA ARG A 214 11.41 -6.74 8.97
C ARG A 214 11.17 -5.27 9.30
N VAL A 215 10.64 -4.50 8.34
CA VAL A 215 10.33 -3.08 8.57
C VAL A 215 8.91 -2.83 9.05
N LEU A 216 8.05 -3.85 9.11
CA LEU A 216 6.64 -3.69 9.47
C LEU A 216 6.45 -3.05 10.86
N GLY A 217 7.26 -3.44 11.85
CA GLY A 217 7.18 -2.86 13.20
C GLY A 217 7.52 -1.36 13.23
N GLU A 218 8.50 -0.93 12.44
CA GLU A 218 8.83 0.49 12.32
C GLU A 218 7.78 1.26 11.50
N LEU A 219 7.22 0.64 10.44
CA LEU A 219 6.11 1.22 9.70
C LEU A 219 4.86 1.40 10.58
N GLU A 220 4.54 0.43 11.44
CA GLU A 220 3.44 0.54 12.40
C GLU A 220 3.66 1.71 13.36
N ARG A 221 4.87 1.84 13.91
CA ARG A 221 5.24 2.96 14.79
C ARG A 221 5.12 4.31 14.09
N LEU A 222 5.57 4.41 12.83
CA LEU A 222 5.47 5.62 12.04
C LEU A 222 4.01 5.94 11.67
N ASN A 223 3.22 4.93 11.28
CA ASN A 223 1.78 5.10 11.03
C ASN A 223 1.06 5.64 12.27
N ALA A 224 1.30 5.06 13.46
CA ALA A 224 0.73 5.54 14.72
C ALA A 224 1.09 7.00 15.01
N SER A 225 2.32 7.44 14.66
CA SER A 225 2.80 8.79 14.91
C SER A 225 2.30 9.82 13.90
N PHE A 226 2.33 9.49 12.61
CA PHE A 226 2.10 10.45 11.51
C PHE A 226 0.81 10.20 10.74
N GLY A 227 0.16 9.05 10.90
CA GLY A 227 -1.13 8.74 10.29
C GLY A 227 -1.08 8.47 8.77
N ILE A 228 0.11 8.24 8.19
CA ILE A 228 0.24 7.81 6.79
C ILE A 228 -0.04 6.32 6.70
N GLY A 229 -1.01 5.94 5.87
CA GLY A 229 -1.32 4.54 5.61
C GLY A 229 -0.23 3.86 4.76
N VAL A 230 -0.26 2.54 4.73
CA VAL A 230 0.71 1.73 3.99
C VAL A 230 -0.02 0.66 3.19
N ILE A 231 0.28 0.58 1.89
CA ILE A 231 -0.31 -0.39 0.96
C ILE A 231 0.81 -1.21 0.31
N GLU A 232 0.62 -2.52 0.24
CA GLU A 232 1.46 -3.43 -0.54
C GLU A 232 0.68 -3.96 -1.75
N LEU A 233 1.15 -3.64 -2.96
CA LEU A 233 0.47 -4.00 -4.20
C LEU A 233 0.64 -5.47 -4.58
N GLN A 234 1.78 -6.09 -4.30
CA GLN A 234 2.03 -7.50 -4.61
C GLN A 234 1.01 -8.43 -3.92
N SER A 235 0.65 -8.12 -2.69
CA SER A 235 -0.35 -8.86 -1.91
C SER A 235 -1.75 -8.26 -1.95
N GLU A 236 -1.93 -7.16 -2.71
CA GLU A 236 -3.18 -6.38 -2.79
C GLU A 236 -3.75 -6.05 -1.39
N LYS A 237 -2.89 -5.54 -0.50
CA LYS A 237 -3.23 -5.38 0.92
C LYS A 237 -2.99 -3.97 1.43
N ILE A 238 -3.96 -3.44 2.19
CA ILE A 238 -3.74 -2.33 3.10
C ILE A 238 -3.04 -2.89 4.34
N VAL A 239 -1.76 -2.57 4.50
CA VAL A 239 -0.94 -3.02 5.65
C VAL A 239 -1.30 -2.23 6.88
N PHE A 240 -1.42 -0.89 6.74
CA PHE A 240 -1.87 0.03 7.78
C PHE A 240 -2.80 1.08 7.17
N GLU A 241 -3.92 1.34 7.83
CA GLU A 241 -4.86 2.38 7.42
C GLU A 241 -4.30 3.78 7.64
N ALA A 242 -4.63 4.71 6.73
CA ALA A 242 -4.33 6.12 6.94
C ALA A 242 -5.29 6.74 7.96
N ARG A 243 -4.80 7.68 8.75
CA ARG A 243 -5.63 8.51 9.63
C ARG A 243 -6.15 9.72 8.85
N GLU A 244 -7.42 10.02 9.00
CA GLU A 244 -8.01 11.22 8.43
C GLU A 244 -7.40 12.50 9.04
N ARG A 245 -7.13 13.48 8.18
CA ARG A 245 -6.56 14.78 8.55
C ARG A 245 -7.39 15.91 7.93
N GLU A 246 -7.29 17.08 8.50
CA GLU A 246 -7.81 18.31 7.88
C GLU A 246 -6.96 18.70 6.68
N LEU A 247 -7.60 19.31 5.68
CA LEU A 247 -6.92 19.81 4.49
C LEU A 247 -6.02 20.99 4.83
N ASP A 248 -4.74 20.94 4.43
CA ASP A 248 -3.89 22.12 4.43
C ASP A 248 -4.13 22.97 3.16
N SER A 249 -4.96 23.97 3.32
CA SER A 249 -5.32 24.88 2.24
C SER A 249 -4.14 25.66 1.66
N ARG A 250 -3.09 25.91 2.44
CA ARG A 250 -1.87 26.61 1.97
C ARG A 250 -1.09 25.71 1.02
N THR A 251 -0.85 24.48 1.42
CA THR A 251 -0.17 23.48 0.57
C THR A 251 -1.00 23.18 -0.68
N LEU A 252 -2.31 23.02 -0.55
CA LEU A 252 -3.22 22.83 -1.69
C LEU A 252 -3.06 23.97 -2.71
N ASN A 253 -3.16 25.23 -2.26
CA ASN A 253 -3.01 26.41 -3.12
C ASN A 253 -1.62 26.49 -3.76
N MET A 254 -0.57 26.15 -3.03
CA MET A 254 0.80 26.10 -3.55
C MET A 254 0.93 25.05 -4.68
N LEU A 255 0.38 23.85 -4.51
CA LEU A 255 0.42 22.78 -5.51
C LEU A 255 -0.33 23.17 -6.79
N VAL A 256 -1.52 23.74 -6.66
CA VAL A 256 -2.29 24.29 -7.80
C VAL A 256 -1.49 25.35 -8.57
N ALA A 257 -0.74 26.20 -7.87
CA ALA A 257 0.06 27.24 -8.51
C ALA A 257 1.34 26.71 -9.20
N LYS A 258 1.89 25.61 -8.70
CA LYS A 258 3.20 25.09 -9.12
C LYS A 258 3.14 23.95 -10.14
N ASN A 259 2.11 23.09 -10.08
CA ASN A 259 2.01 21.90 -10.94
C ASN A 259 0.78 21.96 -11.84
N THR A 260 0.99 21.89 -13.15
CA THR A 260 -0.08 21.99 -14.15
C THR A 260 -1.02 20.77 -14.10
N ASN A 261 -0.50 19.56 -13.89
CA ASN A 261 -1.35 18.36 -13.79
C ASN A 261 -2.22 18.40 -12.52
N PHE A 262 -1.63 18.83 -11.38
CA PHE A 262 -2.39 18.99 -10.15
C PHE A 262 -3.50 20.05 -10.30
N LYS A 263 -3.17 21.19 -10.94
CA LYS A 263 -4.16 22.22 -11.27
C LYS A 263 -5.30 21.65 -12.11
N GLN A 264 -4.98 20.90 -13.18
CA GLN A 264 -5.96 20.28 -14.06
C GLN A 264 -6.85 19.26 -13.30
N PHE A 265 -6.27 18.50 -12.37
CA PHE A 265 -7.03 17.61 -11.51
C PHE A 265 -8.07 18.37 -10.69
N ILE A 266 -7.67 19.46 -10.00
CA ILE A 266 -8.59 20.27 -9.20
C ILE A 266 -9.66 20.96 -10.07
N GLU A 267 -9.32 21.41 -11.28
CA GLU A 267 -10.29 21.96 -12.25
C GLU A 267 -11.33 20.90 -12.66
N ASN A 268 -10.90 19.65 -12.90
CA ASN A 268 -11.80 18.55 -13.20
C ASN A 268 -12.73 18.22 -12.02
N VAL A 269 -12.16 18.16 -10.80
CA VAL A 269 -12.95 17.95 -9.57
C VAL A 269 -14.03 19.02 -9.41
N ASN A 270 -13.65 20.29 -9.54
CA ASN A 270 -14.61 21.40 -9.43
C ASN A 270 -15.72 21.29 -10.48
N LYS A 271 -15.37 20.98 -11.73
CA LYS A 271 -16.35 20.80 -12.81
C LYS A 271 -17.31 19.64 -12.55
N ASP A 272 -16.83 18.54 -11.99
CA ASP A 272 -17.66 17.38 -11.69
C ASP A 272 -18.62 17.69 -10.52
N ILE A 273 -18.14 18.39 -9.50
CA ILE A 273 -18.99 18.89 -8.40
C ILE A 273 -20.08 19.81 -8.96
N GLU A 274 -19.73 20.79 -9.80
CA GLU A 274 -20.70 21.72 -10.40
C GLU A 274 -21.72 20.98 -11.29
N THR A 275 -21.25 20.02 -12.09
CA THR A 275 -22.11 19.23 -12.97
C THR A 275 -23.13 18.42 -12.17
N TYR A 276 -22.70 17.75 -11.09
CA TYR A 276 -23.59 17.03 -10.18
C TYR A 276 -24.62 17.95 -9.54
N LEU A 277 -24.19 19.13 -9.09
CA LEU A 277 -25.08 20.09 -8.42
C LEU A 277 -26.19 20.62 -9.32
N VAL A 278 -25.95 20.68 -10.63
CA VAL A 278 -26.93 21.12 -11.63
C VAL A 278 -27.85 19.98 -12.06
N SER A 279 -27.30 18.80 -12.27
CA SER A 279 -28.01 17.65 -12.89
C SER A 279 -28.55 16.64 -11.87
N GLY A 280 -27.92 16.52 -10.69
CA GLY A 280 -28.20 15.45 -9.73
C GLY A 280 -27.81 14.06 -10.27
N ASP A 281 -26.99 13.98 -11.31
CA ASP A 281 -26.65 12.74 -12.01
C ASP A 281 -25.15 12.43 -11.90
N THR A 282 -24.81 11.39 -11.16
CA THR A 282 -23.44 10.88 -10.97
C THR A 282 -22.88 10.23 -12.24
N ALA A 283 -23.73 9.71 -13.13
CA ALA A 283 -23.29 9.10 -14.39
C ALA A 283 -22.58 10.10 -15.34
N ARG A 284 -22.69 11.40 -15.07
CA ARG A 284 -21.99 12.45 -15.83
C ARG A 284 -20.59 12.73 -15.36
N ILE A 285 -20.11 12.11 -14.28
CA ILE A 285 -18.68 12.14 -13.94
C ILE A 285 -17.94 11.38 -15.04
N ALA A 286 -17.29 12.15 -15.91
CA ALA A 286 -16.55 11.56 -17.02
C ALA A 286 -15.27 10.89 -16.50
N ARG A 287 -15.32 9.57 -16.29
CA ARG A 287 -14.16 8.77 -15.82
C ARG A 287 -12.91 8.94 -16.67
N ASN A 288 -13.07 9.32 -17.97
CA ASN A 288 -11.94 9.57 -18.87
C ASN A 288 -11.10 10.81 -18.52
N LYS A 289 -11.47 11.61 -17.53
CA LYS A 289 -10.65 12.74 -17.02
C LYS A 289 -9.66 12.31 -15.96
N TYR A 290 -9.89 11.13 -15.40
CA TYR A 290 -9.08 10.49 -14.38
C TYR A 290 -8.34 9.30 -15.01
N ASP A 291 -7.36 8.75 -14.32
CA ASP A 291 -6.59 7.61 -14.83
C ASP A 291 -7.37 6.29 -14.79
#